data_e07541c4aa098f3b1cd70bd871bc6b3e
#
_entry.id   e07541c4aa098f3b1cd70bd871bc6b3e
#
_cell.length_a   1.000
_cell.length_b   1.000
_cell.length_c   1.000
_cell.angle_alpha   90.00
_cell.angle_beta   90.00
_cell.angle_gamma   90.00
#
_symmetry.space_group_name_H-M   'P 1'
#
loop_
_entity.id
_entity.type
_entity.pdbx_description
1 polymer ?
#
loop_
_entity_poly.entity_id
_entity_poly.type
_entity_poly.pdbx_seq_one_letter_code
_entity_poly.pdbx_strand_id
1 'polypeptide(L)'
;MFARRASGELNMPEPIGDSRLIEMPGHLIRRLHQISFALFLDQAKAFDVTPVQYAALVAINSHPGIDQTTLCNFIAFDRTTIGDVVGRLQRKKLITRVNGAHDRRTKALHITPAGRRLIRDIEPAVQATQRLILKPLKARERSAFTQMLKHLVHLNNAHSRAPWRPKRARRGKA
;
A
#
# COMPACT_ATOMS: atom_id res chain seq x y z
N MET A 1 -21.38 8.48 14.87
CA MET A 1 -21.48 7.78 16.17
C MET A 1 -22.39 6.57 15.94
N PHE A 2 -21.86 5.34 15.95
CA PHE A 2 -22.66 4.14 15.72
C PHE A 2 -23.24 3.66 17.07
N ALA A 3 -24.56 3.71 17.20
CA ALA A 3 -25.25 3.15 18.36
C ALA A 3 -25.34 1.63 18.23
N ARG A 4 -25.13 0.89 19.34
CA ARG A 4 -25.33 -0.58 19.39
C ARG A 4 -26.77 -0.89 19.79
N ARG A 5 -27.43 -1.80 19.06
CA ARG A 5 -28.61 -2.50 19.55
C ARG A 5 -28.21 -3.55 20.61
N ALA A 6 -29.15 -3.91 21.49
CA ALA A 6 -28.94 -4.85 22.60
C ALA A 6 -28.45 -6.25 22.16
N SER A 7 -28.57 -6.62 20.90
CA SER A 7 -28.11 -7.89 20.28
C SER A 7 -26.62 -7.90 19.87
N GLY A 8 -25.88 -6.82 20.11
CA GLY A 8 -24.45 -6.76 19.71
C GLY A 8 -24.20 -6.48 18.23
N GLU A 9 -25.24 -6.33 17.40
CA GLU A 9 -25.13 -5.94 16.01
C GLU A 9 -24.73 -4.46 15.87
N LEU A 10 -23.82 -4.18 14.97
CA LEU A 10 -23.46 -2.82 14.58
C LEU A 10 -24.67 -2.18 13.90
N ASN A 11 -25.19 -1.07 14.47
CA ASN A 11 -26.23 -0.26 13.82
C ASN A 11 -25.59 0.41 12.59
N MET A 12 -25.67 -0.27 11.44
CA MET A 12 -25.28 0.28 10.15
C MET A 12 -26.39 1.22 9.66
N PRO A 13 -26.05 2.40 9.08
CA PRO A 13 -27.06 3.20 8.41
C PRO A 13 -27.74 2.35 7.31
N GLU A 14 -29.06 2.57 7.12
CA GLU A 14 -29.83 1.88 6.07
C GLU A 14 -29.07 1.90 4.73
N PRO A 15 -28.91 0.72 4.10
CA PRO A 15 -28.14 0.63 2.86
C PRO A 15 -28.84 1.36 1.73
N ILE A 16 -28.14 2.30 1.12
CA ILE A 16 -28.57 2.91 -0.14
C ILE A 16 -28.23 1.92 -1.25
N GLY A 17 -29.23 1.18 -1.75
CA GLY A 17 -29.05 0.25 -2.88
C GLY A 17 -29.41 -1.20 -2.59
N ASP A 18 -29.06 -2.12 -3.51
CA ASP A 18 -29.31 -3.55 -3.35
C ASP A 18 -28.54 -4.09 -2.13
N SER A 19 -29.26 -4.54 -1.11
CA SER A 19 -28.72 -5.09 0.14
C SER A 19 -27.67 -6.16 -0.07
N ARG A 20 -27.77 -6.95 -1.13
CA ARG A 20 -26.79 -8.00 -1.47
C ARG A 20 -25.40 -7.46 -1.77
N LEU A 21 -25.30 -6.27 -2.41
CA LEU A 21 -23.99 -5.70 -2.77
C LEU A 21 -23.18 -5.30 -1.54
N ILE A 22 -23.83 -4.74 -0.51
CA ILE A 22 -23.14 -4.27 0.70
C ILE A 22 -22.64 -5.40 1.60
N GLU A 23 -23.15 -6.62 1.44
CA GLU A 23 -22.71 -7.82 2.16
C GLU A 23 -21.56 -8.55 1.44
N MET A 24 -21.27 -8.19 0.18
CA MET A 24 -20.23 -8.86 -0.59
C MET A 24 -18.83 -8.47 -0.08
N PRO A 25 -17.98 -9.43 0.32
CA PRO A 25 -16.61 -9.15 0.79
C PRO A 25 -15.79 -8.30 -0.19
N GLY A 26 -15.88 -8.59 -1.48
CA GLY A 26 -15.17 -7.81 -2.51
C GLY A 26 -15.59 -6.34 -2.55
N HIS A 27 -16.88 -6.04 -2.37
CA HIS A 27 -17.38 -4.67 -2.28
C HIS A 27 -16.91 -3.98 -0.99
N LEU A 28 -16.96 -4.67 0.14
CA LEU A 28 -16.48 -4.16 1.44
C LEU A 28 -14.99 -3.85 1.40
N ILE A 29 -14.18 -4.72 0.80
CA ILE A 29 -12.73 -4.50 0.60
C ILE A 29 -12.51 -3.25 -0.26
N ARG A 30 -13.26 -3.10 -1.37
CA ARG A 30 -13.16 -1.91 -2.22
C ARG A 30 -13.52 -0.64 -1.46
N ARG A 31 -14.62 -0.65 -0.69
CA ARG A 31 -15.03 0.50 0.10
C ARG A 31 -14.00 0.86 1.18
N LEU A 32 -13.49 -0.14 1.88
CA LEU A 32 -12.44 0.05 2.88
C LEU A 32 -11.16 0.61 2.25
N HIS A 33 -10.79 0.15 1.05
CA HIS A 33 -9.67 0.71 0.30
C HIS A 33 -9.88 2.20 0.00
N GLN A 34 -11.09 2.61 -0.46
CA GLN A 34 -11.39 4.03 -0.71
C GLN A 34 -11.29 4.87 0.56
N ILE A 35 -11.80 4.35 1.68
CA ILE A 35 -11.69 5.01 2.99
C ILE A 35 -10.23 5.16 3.42
N SER A 36 -9.44 4.10 3.32
CA SER A 36 -8.02 4.13 3.69
C SER A 36 -7.22 5.11 2.83
N PHE A 37 -7.55 5.20 1.53
CA PHE A 37 -6.95 6.15 0.60
C PHE A 37 -7.25 7.61 0.99
N ALA A 38 -8.52 7.92 1.28
CA ALA A 38 -8.95 9.26 1.69
C ALA A 38 -8.30 9.67 3.02
N LEU A 39 -8.28 8.78 4.01
CA LEU A 39 -7.63 9.02 5.30
C LEU A 39 -6.14 9.30 5.15
N PHE A 40 -5.45 8.58 4.27
CA PHE A 40 -4.04 8.84 4.00
C PHE A 40 -3.85 10.24 3.39
N LEU A 41 -4.63 10.61 2.38
CA LEU A 41 -4.52 11.93 1.74
C LEU A 41 -4.78 13.06 2.74
N ASP A 42 -5.73 12.89 3.65
CA ASP A 42 -6.00 13.88 4.69
C ASP A 42 -4.83 14.01 5.67
N GLN A 43 -4.35 12.91 6.22
CA GLN A 43 -3.26 12.91 7.20
C GLN A 43 -1.92 13.34 6.60
N ALA A 44 -1.66 12.99 5.34
CA ALA A 44 -0.40 13.25 4.65
C ALA A 44 -0.44 14.48 3.73
N LYS A 45 -1.48 15.33 3.80
CA LYS A 45 -1.69 16.47 2.89
C LYS A 45 -0.51 17.43 2.77
N ALA A 46 0.27 17.60 3.84
CA ALA A 46 1.44 18.48 3.85
C ALA A 46 2.63 17.93 3.03
N PHE A 47 2.62 16.65 2.65
CA PHE A 47 3.76 15.98 2.01
C PHE A 47 3.62 15.81 0.50
N ASP A 48 2.46 16.13 -0.07
CA ASP A 48 2.18 16.01 -1.51
C ASP A 48 2.58 14.64 -2.09
N VAL A 49 2.22 13.57 -1.41
CA VAL A 49 2.41 12.19 -1.89
C VAL A 49 1.16 11.36 -1.70
N THR A 50 0.92 10.46 -2.65
CA THR A 50 -0.18 9.49 -2.58
C THR A 50 0.25 8.20 -1.85
N PRO A 51 -0.71 7.37 -1.38
CA PRO A 51 -0.38 6.07 -0.78
C PRO A 51 0.56 5.21 -1.63
N VAL A 52 0.34 5.16 -2.96
CA VAL A 52 1.17 4.37 -3.86
C VAL A 52 2.58 4.97 -4.03
N GLN A 53 2.70 6.30 -4.04
CA GLN A 53 4.00 6.97 -4.06
C GLN A 53 4.79 6.71 -2.78
N TYR A 54 4.13 6.76 -1.63
CA TYR A 54 4.75 6.41 -0.35
C TYR A 54 5.20 4.94 -0.33
N ALA A 55 4.34 4.00 -0.74
CA ALA A 55 4.69 2.59 -0.82
C ALA A 55 5.90 2.34 -1.74
N ALA A 56 5.95 3.02 -2.90
CA ALA A 56 7.08 2.95 -3.82
C ALA A 56 8.38 3.49 -3.19
N LEU A 57 8.32 4.63 -2.48
CA LEU A 57 9.48 5.19 -1.78
C LEU A 57 10.02 4.22 -0.72
N VAL A 58 9.14 3.63 0.10
CA VAL A 58 9.52 2.65 1.12
C VAL A 58 10.16 1.42 0.49
N ALA A 59 9.57 0.89 -0.59
CA ALA A 59 10.10 -0.27 -1.30
C ALA A 59 11.49 0.01 -1.91
N ILE A 60 11.68 1.17 -2.55
CA ILE A 60 12.97 1.57 -3.14
C ILE A 60 14.03 1.82 -2.05
N ASN A 61 13.64 2.37 -0.90
CA ASN A 61 14.55 2.57 0.22
C ASN A 61 15.02 1.24 0.82
N SER A 62 14.12 0.27 0.97
CA SER A 62 14.41 -1.06 1.52
C SER A 62 15.16 -1.97 0.53
N HIS A 63 15.06 -1.69 -0.77
CA HIS A 63 15.67 -2.50 -1.84
C HIS A 63 16.40 -1.60 -2.85
N PRO A 64 17.56 -1.03 -2.47
CA PRO A 64 18.32 -0.16 -3.38
C PRO A 64 18.68 -0.88 -4.68
N GLY A 65 18.44 -0.21 -5.81
CA GLY A 65 18.65 -0.80 -7.14
C GLY A 65 17.51 -1.69 -7.63
N ILE A 66 16.35 -1.67 -6.97
CA ILE A 66 15.15 -2.37 -7.43
C ILE A 66 14.76 -1.88 -8.83
N ASP A 67 14.47 -2.80 -9.74
CA ASP A 67 13.92 -2.45 -11.05
C ASP A 67 12.40 -2.22 -10.97
N GLN A 68 11.85 -1.54 -11.99
CA GLN A 68 10.44 -1.17 -12.02
C GLN A 68 9.50 -2.38 -12.04
N THR A 69 9.87 -3.49 -12.67
CA THR A 69 9.06 -4.72 -12.71
C THR A 69 8.98 -5.36 -11.33
N THR A 70 10.11 -5.46 -10.64
CA THR A 70 10.16 -5.96 -9.27
C THR A 70 9.37 -5.05 -8.32
N LEU A 71 9.47 -3.72 -8.50
CA LEU A 71 8.69 -2.75 -7.72
C LEU A 71 7.18 -2.95 -7.90
N CYS A 72 6.69 -3.14 -9.16
CA CYS A 72 5.28 -3.43 -9.44
C CYS A 72 4.76 -4.60 -8.60
N ASN A 73 5.49 -5.72 -8.62
CA ASN A 73 5.11 -6.92 -7.89
C ASN A 73 5.16 -6.72 -6.38
N PHE A 74 6.15 -5.93 -5.89
CA PHE A 74 6.34 -5.69 -4.46
C PHE A 74 5.19 -4.89 -3.83
N ILE A 75 4.70 -3.86 -4.54
CA ILE A 75 3.64 -2.98 -4.02
C ILE A 75 2.24 -3.27 -4.61
N ALA A 76 2.11 -4.39 -5.34
CA ALA A 76 0.84 -4.87 -5.91
C ALA A 76 0.15 -3.87 -6.86
N PHE A 77 0.91 -3.23 -7.75
CA PHE A 77 0.38 -2.33 -8.77
C PHE A 77 0.78 -2.77 -10.19
N ASP A 78 -0.02 -2.40 -11.18
CA ASP A 78 0.27 -2.67 -12.59
C ASP A 78 1.43 -1.80 -13.13
N ARG A 79 2.00 -2.22 -14.27
CA ARG A 79 3.19 -1.58 -14.86
C ARG A 79 2.92 -0.16 -15.33
N THR A 80 1.73 0.12 -15.85
CA THR A 80 1.37 1.45 -16.36
C THR A 80 1.32 2.44 -15.20
N THR A 81 0.58 2.11 -14.15
CA THR A 81 0.47 2.92 -12.94
C THR A 81 1.85 3.19 -12.32
N ILE A 82 2.72 2.16 -12.24
CA ILE A 82 4.06 2.32 -11.65
C ILE A 82 4.97 3.17 -12.53
N GLY A 83 4.82 3.13 -13.85
CA GLY A 83 5.54 4.02 -14.75
C GLY A 83 5.32 5.49 -14.40
N ASP A 84 4.06 5.88 -14.23
CA ASP A 84 3.66 7.24 -13.86
C ASP A 84 4.13 7.61 -12.45
N VAL A 85 3.97 6.70 -11.48
CA VAL A 85 4.43 6.90 -10.10
C VAL A 85 5.93 7.17 -10.06
N VAL A 86 6.74 6.33 -10.70
CA VAL A 86 8.21 6.48 -10.77
C VAL A 86 8.58 7.79 -11.47
N GLY A 87 7.90 8.16 -12.56
CA GLY A 87 8.11 9.41 -13.25
C GLY A 87 7.82 10.64 -12.36
N ARG A 88 6.75 10.61 -11.58
CA ARG A 88 6.40 11.67 -10.62
C ARG A 88 7.41 11.77 -9.49
N LEU A 89 7.83 10.65 -8.89
CA LEU A 89 8.84 10.63 -7.82
C LEU A 89 10.20 11.14 -8.30
N GLN A 90 10.57 10.84 -9.56
CA GLN A 90 11.79 11.36 -10.18
C GLN A 90 11.72 12.88 -10.41
N ARG A 91 10.59 13.40 -10.92
CA ARG A 91 10.38 14.86 -11.08
C ARG A 91 10.44 15.59 -9.73
N LYS A 92 9.93 14.97 -8.66
CA LYS A 92 10.05 15.49 -7.29
C LYS A 92 11.45 15.32 -6.68
N LYS A 93 12.42 14.77 -7.43
CA LYS A 93 13.80 14.50 -6.99
C LYS A 93 13.90 13.59 -5.74
N LEU A 94 12.87 12.78 -5.50
CA LEU A 94 12.82 11.84 -4.37
C LEU A 94 13.54 10.52 -4.66
N ILE A 95 13.66 10.17 -5.94
CA ILE A 95 14.39 9.00 -6.44
C ILE A 95 15.25 9.36 -7.65
N THR A 96 16.25 8.51 -7.93
CA THR A 96 17.02 8.53 -9.17
C THR A 96 16.85 7.23 -9.94
N ARG A 97 17.02 7.30 -11.27
CA ARG A 97 17.03 6.15 -12.18
C ARG A 97 18.42 6.09 -12.82
N VAL A 98 19.11 4.99 -12.64
CA VAL A 98 20.40 4.73 -13.30
C VAL A 98 20.29 3.51 -14.20
N ASN A 99 21.14 3.41 -15.22
CA ASN A 99 21.20 2.21 -16.03
C ASN A 99 21.67 1.04 -15.16
N GLY A 100 21.02 -0.12 -15.30
CA GLY A 100 21.46 -1.32 -14.59
C GLY A 100 22.89 -1.71 -14.98
N ALA A 101 23.67 -2.14 -13.99
CA ALA A 101 25.08 -2.50 -14.19
C ALA A 101 25.28 -3.68 -15.18
N HIS A 102 24.29 -4.57 -15.27
CA HIS A 102 24.36 -5.78 -16.10
C HIS A 102 23.46 -5.75 -17.34
N ASP A 103 22.48 -4.82 -17.39
CA ASP A 103 21.57 -4.65 -18.53
C ASP A 103 21.14 -3.19 -18.62
N ARG A 104 21.59 -2.52 -19.68
CA ARG A 104 21.26 -1.10 -19.95
C ARG A 104 19.75 -0.88 -20.23
N ARG A 105 18.99 -1.94 -20.53
CA ARG A 105 17.55 -1.88 -20.76
C ARG A 105 16.78 -1.80 -19.46
N THR A 106 17.34 -2.30 -18.36
CA THR A 106 16.74 -2.20 -17.02
C THR A 106 17.23 -0.93 -16.32
N LYS A 107 16.29 -0.20 -15.71
CA LYS A 107 16.60 0.99 -14.91
C LYS A 107 16.53 0.62 -13.43
N ALA A 108 17.64 0.76 -12.73
CA ALA A 108 17.73 0.63 -11.29
C ALA A 108 17.22 1.90 -10.60
N LEU A 109 16.39 1.74 -9.59
CA LEU A 109 15.79 2.83 -8.81
C LEU A 109 16.54 2.98 -7.48
N HIS A 110 16.88 4.21 -7.14
CA HIS A 110 17.56 4.53 -5.88
C HIS A 110 16.87 5.71 -5.20
N ILE A 111 16.72 5.63 -3.89
CA ILE A 111 16.20 6.72 -3.07
C ILE A 111 17.24 7.82 -2.92
N THR A 112 16.81 9.08 -3.00
CA THR A 112 17.67 10.23 -2.71
C THR A 112 17.71 10.58 -1.22
N PRO A 113 18.63 11.44 -0.75
CA PRO A 113 18.56 11.99 0.60
C PRO A 113 17.24 12.69 0.91
N ALA A 114 16.66 13.40 -0.07
CA ALA A 114 15.34 14.03 0.06
C ALA A 114 14.21 13.00 0.21
N GLY A 115 14.24 11.92 -0.57
CA GLY A 115 13.28 10.82 -0.41
C GLY A 115 13.36 10.14 0.95
N ARG A 116 14.56 9.93 1.48
CA ARG A 116 14.74 9.38 2.84
C ARG A 116 14.23 10.32 3.93
N ARG A 117 14.47 11.63 3.79
CA ARG A 117 13.89 12.62 4.71
C ARG A 117 12.37 12.55 4.69
N LEU A 118 11.76 12.59 3.50
CA LEU A 118 10.30 12.52 3.36
C LEU A 118 9.71 11.28 4.02
N ILE A 119 10.32 10.09 3.87
CA ILE A 119 9.85 8.86 4.53
C ILE A 119 9.84 9.04 6.06
N ARG A 120 10.88 9.64 6.65
CA ARG A 120 10.92 9.86 8.10
C ARG A 120 9.89 10.87 8.56
N ASP A 121 9.77 11.97 7.84
CA ASP A 121 8.93 13.10 8.23
C ASP A 121 7.43 12.79 8.12
N ILE A 122 7.03 11.94 7.13
CA ILE A 122 5.63 11.51 6.93
C ILE A 122 5.20 10.38 7.89
N GLU A 123 6.13 9.68 8.53
CA GLU A 123 5.84 8.49 9.35
C GLU A 123 4.74 8.72 10.41
N PRO A 124 4.71 9.86 11.15
CA PRO A 124 3.61 10.12 12.09
C PRO A 124 2.23 10.18 11.43
N ALA A 125 2.13 10.74 10.23
CA ALA A 125 0.88 10.80 9.45
C ALA A 125 0.44 9.42 8.96
N VAL A 126 1.40 8.59 8.53
CA VAL A 126 1.12 7.20 8.15
C VAL A 126 0.59 6.40 9.35
N GLN A 127 1.23 6.53 10.51
CA GLN A 127 0.78 5.86 11.74
C GLN A 127 -0.60 6.36 12.19
N ALA A 128 -0.87 7.65 12.06
CA ALA A 128 -2.20 8.21 12.33
C ALA A 128 -3.25 7.59 11.40
N THR A 129 -2.97 7.48 10.11
CA THR A 129 -3.84 6.83 9.13
C THR A 129 -4.17 5.40 9.54
N GLN A 130 -3.16 4.58 9.91
CA GLN A 130 -3.40 3.19 10.34
C GLN A 130 -4.29 3.12 11.57
N ARG A 131 -4.08 4.00 12.55
CA ARG A 131 -4.95 4.08 13.74
C ARG A 131 -6.38 4.46 13.39
N LEU A 132 -6.57 5.41 12.47
CA LEU A 132 -7.91 5.85 12.05
C LEU A 132 -8.68 4.76 11.32
N ILE A 133 -8.04 4.00 10.43
CA ILE A 133 -8.66 2.85 9.73
C ILE A 133 -9.22 1.84 10.76
N LEU A 134 -8.47 1.55 11.81
CA LEU A 134 -8.83 0.55 12.80
C LEU A 134 -9.57 1.11 14.01
N LYS A 135 -9.78 2.44 14.10
CA LYS A 135 -10.40 3.11 15.26
C LYS A 135 -11.77 2.53 15.65
N PRO A 136 -12.66 2.16 14.70
CA PRO A 136 -13.97 1.60 15.04
C PRO A 136 -13.92 0.25 15.77
N LEU A 137 -12.80 -0.49 15.67
CA LEU A 137 -12.63 -1.82 16.24
C LEU A 137 -12.08 -1.74 17.68
N LYS A 138 -12.49 -2.69 18.53
CA LYS A 138 -11.88 -2.89 19.85
C LYS A 138 -10.45 -3.42 19.70
N ALA A 139 -9.61 -3.27 20.72
CA ALA A 139 -8.19 -3.65 20.67
C ALA A 139 -7.96 -5.10 20.21
N ARG A 140 -8.72 -6.06 20.75
CA ARG A 140 -8.67 -7.49 20.37
C ARG A 140 -9.07 -7.72 18.91
N GLU A 141 -10.06 -6.96 18.43
CA GLU A 141 -10.60 -7.08 17.07
C GLU A 141 -9.60 -6.54 16.03
N ARG A 142 -8.83 -5.50 16.37
CA ARG A 142 -7.80 -4.92 15.48
C ARG A 142 -6.72 -5.93 15.12
N SER A 143 -6.23 -6.67 16.11
CA SER A 143 -5.23 -7.71 15.88
C SER A 143 -5.80 -8.84 15.02
N ALA A 144 -6.99 -9.35 15.37
CA ALA A 144 -7.66 -10.41 14.63
C ALA A 144 -7.92 -10.01 13.17
N PHE A 145 -8.46 -8.80 12.94
CA PHE A 145 -8.70 -8.27 11.60
C PHE A 145 -7.41 -8.18 10.77
N THR A 146 -6.33 -7.66 11.36
CA THR A 146 -5.03 -7.57 10.68
C THR A 146 -4.49 -8.96 10.32
N GLN A 147 -4.65 -9.96 11.19
CA GLN A 147 -4.22 -11.33 10.90
C GLN A 147 -5.09 -11.96 9.79
N MET A 148 -6.40 -11.75 9.80
CA MET A 148 -7.29 -12.20 8.72
C MET A 148 -6.92 -11.58 7.37
N LEU A 149 -6.64 -10.29 7.32
CA LEU A 149 -6.17 -9.63 6.09
C LEU A 149 -4.85 -10.23 5.59
N LYS A 150 -3.87 -10.44 6.46
CA LYS A 150 -2.60 -11.09 6.10
C LYS A 150 -2.82 -12.48 5.52
N HIS A 151 -3.71 -13.26 6.13
CA HIS A 151 -4.04 -14.61 5.69
C HIS A 151 -4.68 -14.61 4.30
N LEU A 152 -5.69 -13.76 4.09
CA LEU A 152 -6.35 -13.62 2.80
C LEU A 152 -5.38 -13.18 1.69
N VAL A 153 -4.53 -12.17 1.97
CA VAL A 153 -3.53 -11.68 1.01
C VAL A 153 -2.51 -12.78 0.67
N HIS A 154 -2.04 -13.53 1.67
CA HIS A 154 -1.06 -14.59 1.47
C HIS A 154 -1.61 -15.74 0.62
N LEU A 155 -2.78 -16.26 0.97
CA LEU A 155 -3.38 -17.42 0.28
C LEU A 155 -3.87 -17.05 -1.15
N ASN A 156 -4.34 -15.83 -1.36
CA ASN A 156 -4.83 -15.38 -2.66
C ASN A 156 -3.75 -14.71 -3.53
N ASN A 157 -2.49 -14.69 -3.10
CA ASN A 157 -1.41 -14.00 -3.81
C ASN A 157 -1.28 -14.44 -5.28
N ALA A 158 -1.50 -15.72 -5.59
CA ALA A 158 -1.41 -16.26 -6.95
C ALA A 158 -2.47 -15.67 -7.90
N HIS A 159 -3.62 -15.20 -7.38
CA HIS A 159 -4.69 -14.58 -8.15
C HIS A 159 -4.47 -13.07 -8.37
N SER A 160 -3.42 -12.49 -7.77
CA SER A 160 -3.08 -11.09 -7.96
C SER A 160 -2.62 -10.82 -9.40
N ARG A 161 -2.99 -9.67 -9.97
CA ARG A 161 -2.42 -9.18 -11.24
C ARG A 161 -0.92 -8.84 -11.12
N ALA A 162 -0.46 -8.60 -9.90
CA ALA A 162 0.94 -8.36 -9.56
C ALA A 162 1.32 -9.26 -8.36
N PRO A 163 1.44 -10.58 -8.53
CA PRO A 163 1.72 -11.49 -7.44
C PRO A 163 3.10 -11.19 -6.84
N TRP A 164 3.15 -11.06 -5.52
CA TRP A 164 4.42 -10.90 -4.83
C TRP A 164 5.25 -12.18 -4.95
N ARG A 165 6.45 -12.03 -5.49
CA ARG A 165 7.43 -13.13 -5.63
C ARG A 165 8.72 -12.69 -4.92
N PRO A 166 9.11 -13.32 -3.82
CA PRO A 166 10.39 -13.04 -3.19
C PRO A 166 11.51 -13.28 -4.20
N LYS A 167 12.49 -12.37 -4.31
CA LYS A 167 13.68 -12.62 -5.12
C LYS A 167 14.31 -13.91 -4.60
N ARG A 168 14.45 -14.93 -5.47
CA ARG A 168 15.30 -16.09 -5.16
C ARG A 168 16.68 -15.53 -4.78
N ALA A 169 17.14 -15.87 -3.57
CA ALA A 169 18.50 -15.61 -3.18
C ALA A 169 19.40 -16.16 -4.31
N ARG A 170 20.23 -15.29 -4.91
CA ARG A 170 21.23 -15.76 -5.87
C ARG A 170 22.06 -16.79 -5.12
N ARG A 171 21.92 -18.08 -5.44
CA ARG A 171 22.91 -19.09 -5.06
C ARG A 171 24.21 -18.57 -5.62
N GLY A 172 25.12 -18.17 -4.74
CA GLY A 172 26.49 -17.87 -5.11
C GLY A 172 27.03 -19.10 -5.88
N LYS A 173 27.48 -18.89 -7.10
CA LYS A 173 28.33 -19.87 -7.72
C LYS A 173 29.61 -19.91 -6.88
N ALA A 174 29.78 -21.03 -6.19
CA ALA A 174 31.09 -21.43 -5.65
C ALA A 174 32.10 -21.60 -6.78
#